data_ef5d426ed5ef3a91c93543e081740899
#
_entry.id   ef5d426ed5ef3a91c93543e081740899
#
_cell.length_a   1.000
_cell.length_b   1.000
_cell.length_c   1.000
_cell.angle_alpha   90.00
_cell.angle_beta   90.00
_cell.angle_gamma   90.00
#
_symmetry.space_group_name_H-M   'P 1'
#
loop_
_entity.id
_entity.type
_entity.pdbx_description
1 polymer ?
#
loop_
_entity_poly.entity_id
_entity_poly.type
_entity_poly.pdbx_seq_one_letter_code
_entity_poly.pdbx_strand_id
1 'polypeptide(L)'
;MRSRIKRDDELEQVAGTTDDEFGEAVAHIREKELLFGETSLLAVFGQLISNICKTYNHHTLQICATLALAKLMCVSSEFCENLLFTILERSNEPTIRSNIIIALGDMTVCFNNIIDENINYLYKRLADSDNLVKENTLMVLTHLILNGMIKVKSQLGEMAKCLEDEDQRISDLARLFFTELASAVYNNLPDIISNLSSGDNPVNEESFKKISLILLRR
;
A
#
# COMPACT_ATOMS: atom_id res chain seq x y z
N MET A 1 15.84 -1.44 -51.00
CA MET A 1 14.99 -1.96 -49.92
C MET A 1 15.74 -2.16 -48.62
N ARG A 2 16.94 -2.74 -48.58
CA ARG A 2 17.77 -2.91 -47.36
C ARG A 2 18.23 -1.60 -46.64
N SER A 3 18.36 -0.48 -47.36
CA SER A 3 18.80 0.79 -46.80
C SER A 3 17.69 1.58 -46.08
N ARG A 4 16.42 1.33 -46.39
CA ARG A 4 15.29 1.95 -45.71
C ARG A 4 15.02 1.28 -44.35
N ILE A 5 15.10 -0.05 -44.32
CA ILE A 5 14.89 -0.82 -43.08
C ILE A 5 15.95 -0.43 -42.01
N LYS A 6 17.21 -0.30 -42.41
CA LYS A 6 18.26 0.14 -41.48
C LYS A 6 18.05 1.57 -40.91
N ARG A 7 17.48 2.47 -41.69
CA ARG A 7 17.25 3.85 -41.30
C ARG A 7 16.04 3.97 -40.37
N ASP A 8 15.04 3.12 -40.53
CA ASP A 8 13.88 3.05 -39.67
C ASP A 8 14.27 2.42 -38.30
N ASP A 9 15.12 1.38 -38.27
CA ASP A 9 15.66 0.78 -37.05
C ASP A 9 16.58 1.75 -36.27
N GLU A 10 17.38 2.56 -36.95
CA GLU A 10 18.24 3.60 -36.33
C GLU A 10 17.41 4.77 -35.77
N LEU A 11 16.31 5.15 -36.45
CA LEU A 11 15.37 6.16 -35.97
C LEU A 11 14.54 5.69 -34.76
N GLU A 12 14.13 4.44 -34.74
CA GLU A 12 13.46 3.85 -33.57
C GLU A 12 14.40 3.71 -32.35
N GLN A 13 15.66 3.35 -32.56
CA GLN A 13 16.65 3.34 -31.49
C GLN A 13 16.95 4.74 -30.93
N VAL A 14 17.05 5.76 -31.78
CA VAL A 14 17.28 7.15 -31.33
C VAL A 14 16.04 7.71 -30.66
N ALA A 15 14.82 7.37 -31.12
CA ALA A 15 13.59 7.77 -30.47
C ALA A 15 13.43 7.10 -29.07
N GLY A 16 13.80 5.81 -28.96
CA GLY A 16 13.78 5.08 -27.69
C GLY A 16 14.75 5.70 -26.66
N THR A 17 15.97 6.06 -27.06
CA THR A 17 16.95 6.69 -26.15
C THR A 17 16.52 8.08 -25.67
N THR A 18 15.86 8.88 -26.50
CA THR A 18 15.35 10.21 -26.10
C THR A 18 14.17 10.14 -25.14
N ASP A 19 13.28 9.15 -25.31
CA ASP A 19 12.17 8.92 -24.39
C ASP A 19 12.67 8.42 -23.02
N ASP A 20 13.70 7.56 -23.02
CA ASP A 20 14.34 7.07 -21.79
C ASP A 20 15.05 8.21 -21.05
N GLU A 21 15.84 9.07 -21.75
CA GLU A 21 16.51 10.25 -21.18
C GLU A 21 15.49 11.25 -20.61
N PHE A 22 14.38 11.47 -21.30
CA PHE A 22 13.32 12.34 -20.81
C PHE A 22 12.65 11.75 -19.56
N GLY A 23 12.39 10.45 -19.55
CA GLY A 23 11.86 9.73 -18.41
C GLY A 23 12.77 9.83 -17.18
N GLU A 24 14.07 9.64 -17.36
CA GLU A 24 15.08 9.80 -16.30
C GLU A 24 15.15 11.23 -15.77
N ALA A 25 15.12 12.23 -16.65
CA ALA A 25 15.13 13.64 -16.25
C ALA A 25 13.88 14.00 -15.43
N VAL A 26 12.68 13.55 -15.85
CA VAL A 26 11.44 13.76 -15.11
C VAL A 26 11.48 13.05 -13.76
N ALA A 27 12.00 11.83 -13.71
CA ALA A 27 12.17 11.08 -12.47
C ALA A 27 13.12 11.79 -11.51
N HIS A 28 14.26 12.31 -12.02
CA HIS A 28 15.23 13.08 -11.23
C HIS A 28 14.61 14.35 -10.64
N ILE A 29 13.93 15.14 -11.49
CA ILE A 29 13.26 16.37 -11.03
C ILE A 29 12.24 16.06 -9.94
N ARG A 30 11.43 15.03 -10.14
CA ARG A 30 10.42 14.59 -9.17
C ARG A 30 11.06 14.17 -7.86
N GLU A 31 12.11 13.35 -7.93
CA GLU A 31 12.73 12.73 -6.77
C GLU A 31 13.60 13.70 -5.97
N LYS A 32 14.33 14.59 -6.65
CA LYS A 32 15.40 15.40 -6.03
C LYS A 32 15.13 16.90 -5.99
N GLU A 33 14.29 17.43 -6.89
CA GLU A 33 14.14 18.88 -7.00
C GLU A 33 12.80 19.39 -6.47
N LEU A 34 11.70 18.68 -6.75
CA LEU A 34 10.35 19.16 -6.41
C LEU A 34 10.14 19.40 -4.92
N LEU A 35 10.66 18.52 -4.06
CA LEU A 35 10.46 18.59 -2.61
C LEU A 35 11.69 19.06 -1.83
N PHE A 36 12.85 19.19 -2.49
CA PHE A 36 14.11 19.57 -1.86
C PHE A 36 14.75 20.80 -2.47
N GLY A 37 14.36 21.22 -3.68
CA GLY A 37 14.95 22.37 -4.36
C GLY A 37 14.69 23.68 -3.63
N GLU A 38 15.74 24.51 -3.47
CA GLU A 38 15.66 25.80 -2.75
C GLU A 38 14.66 26.78 -3.36
N THR A 39 14.40 26.69 -4.66
CA THR A 39 13.45 27.54 -5.39
C THR A 39 12.06 26.89 -5.53
N SER A 40 11.88 25.67 -5.06
CA SER A 40 10.63 24.95 -5.19
C SER A 40 9.61 25.39 -4.15
N LEU A 41 8.44 25.82 -4.63
CA LEU A 41 7.30 26.14 -3.78
C LEU A 41 6.80 24.90 -3.01
N LEU A 42 6.87 23.71 -3.62
CA LEU A 42 6.47 22.45 -2.99
C LEU A 42 7.40 22.07 -1.83
N ALA A 43 8.70 22.37 -1.92
CA ALA A 43 9.63 22.15 -0.81
C ALA A 43 9.24 22.98 0.43
N VAL A 44 8.87 24.26 0.23
CA VAL A 44 8.41 25.13 1.32
C VAL A 44 7.11 24.60 1.92
N PHE A 45 6.15 24.22 1.10
CA PHE A 45 4.88 23.66 1.58
C PHE A 45 5.08 22.28 2.23
N GLY A 46 5.96 21.43 1.72
CA GLY A 46 6.27 20.13 2.30
C GLY A 46 6.77 20.27 3.74
N GLN A 47 7.71 21.19 3.99
CA GLN A 47 8.21 21.50 5.33
C GLN A 47 7.11 22.08 6.23
N LEU A 48 6.31 23.02 5.73
CA LEU A 48 5.20 23.61 6.49
C LEU A 48 4.19 22.54 6.92
N ILE A 49 3.76 21.69 5.98
CA ILE A 49 2.79 20.61 6.25
C ILE A 49 3.36 19.61 7.25
N SER A 50 4.62 19.21 7.11
CA SER A 50 5.31 18.34 8.07
C SER A 50 5.34 18.96 9.48
N ASN A 51 5.64 20.25 9.58
CA ASN A 51 5.62 20.96 10.86
C ASN A 51 4.22 21.02 11.47
N ILE A 52 3.18 21.26 10.67
CA ILE A 52 1.79 21.23 11.12
C ILE A 52 1.45 19.86 11.69
N CYS A 53 1.81 18.78 11.00
CA CYS A 53 1.60 17.43 11.50
C CYS A 53 2.31 17.19 12.85
N LYS A 54 3.48 17.81 13.09
CA LYS A 54 4.27 17.59 14.31
C LYS A 54 3.82 18.43 15.49
N THR A 55 3.42 19.68 15.27
CA THR A 55 3.34 20.69 16.34
C THR A 55 1.93 21.16 16.67
N TYR A 56 1.03 21.19 15.68
CA TYR A 56 -0.31 21.74 15.88
C TYR A 56 -1.30 20.68 16.33
N ASN A 57 -2.09 21.00 17.35
CA ASN A 57 -3.08 20.09 17.93
C ASN A 57 -4.53 20.51 17.59
N HIS A 58 -4.77 20.89 16.34
CA HIS A 58 -6.11 21.23 15.86
C HIS A 58 -6.62 20.11 14.94
N HIS A 59 -7.70 19.45 15.35
CA HIS A 59 -8.27 18.27 14.71
C HIS A 59 -8.37 18.37 13.17
N THR A 60 -9.13 19.33 12.67
CA THR A 60 -9.34 19.49 11.22
C THR A 60 -8.04 19.77 10.47
N LEU A 61 -7.16 20.58 11.07
CA LEU A 61 -5.87 20.91 10.48
C LEU A 61 -4.96 19.68 10.40
N GLN A 62 -4.96 18.84 11.43
CA GLN A 62 -4.19 17.60 11.43
C GLN A 62 -4.68 16.62 10.37
N ILE A 63 -6.00 16.46 10.22
CA ILE A 63 -6.57 15.59 9.17
C ILE A 63 -6.12 16.08 7.79
N CYS A 64 -6.30 17.37 7.49
CA CYS A 64 -5.91 17.93 6.21
C CYS A 64 -4.40 17.86 5.97
N ALA A 65 -3.60 18.16 6.98
CA ALA A 65 -2.15 18.13 6.89
C ALA A 65 -1.63 16.69 6.68
N THR A 66 -2.18 15.70 7.39
CA THR A 66 -1.80 14.29 7.21
C THR A 66 -2.12 13.81 5.81
N LEU A 67 -3.29 14.16 5.28
CA LEU A 67 -3.69 13.79 3.92
C LEU A 67 -2.81 14.49 2.87
N ALA A 68 -2.48 15.76 3.07
CA ALA A 68 -1.58 16.50 2.17
C ALA A 68 -0.16 15.93 2.21
N LEU A 69 0.35 15.62 3.42
CA LEU A 69 1.67 15.02 3.60
C LEU A 69 1.77 13.66 2.90
N ALA A 70 0.75 12.82 3.05
CA ALA A 70 0.65 11.53 2.39
C ALA A 70 0.78 11.64 0.85
N LYS A 71 0.12 12.63 0.25
CA LYS A 71 0.22 12.88 -1.19
C LYS A 71 1.62 13.33 -1.62
N LEU A 72 2.27 14.18 -0.82
CA LEU A 72 3.65 14.61 -1.09
C LEU A 72 4.64 13.45 -0.95
N MET A 73 4.40 12.50 -0.02
CA MET A 73 5.23 11.32 0.16
C MET A 73 5.21 10.39 -1.06
N CYS A 74 4.16 10.38 -1.85
CA CYS A 74 4.11 9.62 -3.11
C CYS A 74 4.94 10.25 -4.24
N VAL A 75 5.51 11.44 -4.04
CA VAL A 75 6.30 12.14 -5.07
C VAL A 75 7.76 11.70 -5.04
N SER A 76 8.34 11.51 -3.85
CA SER A 76 9.76 11.19 -3.66
C SER A 76 9.94 10.09 -2.62
N SER A 77 10.77 9.10 -2.94
CA SER A 77 11.11 8.00 -2.04
C SER A 77 11.83 8.51 -0.79
N GLU A 78 12.81 9.40 -0.95
CA GLU A 78 13.57 10.02 0.13
C GLU A 78 12.65 10.84 1.06
N PHE A 79 11.70 11.59 0.50
CA PHE A 79 10.72 12.32 1.28
C PHE A 79 9.79 11.37 2.04
N CYS A 80 9.40 10.25 1.42
CA CYS A 80 8.61 9.20 2.03
C CYS A 80 9.33 8.59 3.23
N GLU A 81 10.57 8.12 3.06
CA GLU A 81 11.38 7.52 4.13
C GLU A 81 11.53 8.46 5.34
N ASN A 82 11.86 9.71 5.08
CA ASN A 82 12.09 10.71 6.14
C ASN A 82 10.85 11.02 6.98
N LEU A 83 9.64 10.84 6.44
CA LEU A 83 8.41 11.28 7.08
C LEU A 83 7.45 10.15 7.42
N LEU A 84 7.72 8.92 6.99
CA LEU A 84 6.83 7.78 7.19
C LEU A 84 6.50 7.58 8.69
N PHE A 85 7.51 7.60 9.56
CA PHE A 85 7.30 7.47 11.00
C PHE A 85 6.49 8.63 11.58
N THR A 86 6.65 9.85 11.04
CA THR A 86 5.86 11.01 11.48
C THR A 86 4.37 10.79 11.26
N ILE A 87 3.98 10.18 10.14
CA ILE A 87 2.59 9.82 9.86
C ILE A 87 2.15 8.65 10.77
N LEU A 88 2.96 7.59 10.88
CA LEU A 88 2.59 6.38 11.63
C LEU A 88 2.36 6.63 13.11
N GLU A 89 3.08 7.55 13.72
CA GLU A 89 2.95 7.92 15.13
C GLU A 89 1.68 8.72 15.46
N ARG A 90 1.09 9.38 14.46
CA ARG A 90 -0.07 10.26 14.61
C ARG A 90 -1.42 9.53 14.51
N SER A 91 -1.59 8.46 15.26
CA SER A 91 -2.70 7.53 15.05
C SER A 91 -3.82 7.56 16.11
N ASN A 92 -3.97 8.65 16.88
CA ASN A 92 -4.97 8.67 17.95
C ASN A 92 -6.41 8.78 17.43
N GLU A 93 -6.64 9.39 16.28
CA GLU A 93 -7.96 9.58 15.72
C GLU A 93 -8.28 8.57 14.61
N PRO A 94 -9.48 7.95 14.60
CA PRO A 94 -9.87 6.98 13.58
C PRO A 94 -9.77 7.51 12.15
N THR A 95 -10.21 8.74 11.91
CA THR A 95 -10.16 9.38 10.58
C THR A 95 -8.71 9.52 10.09
N ILE A 96 -7.79 9.92 10.98
CA ILE A 96 -6.36 10.04 10.64
C ILE A 96 -5.79 8.65 10.37
N ARG A 97 -6.08 7.64 11.21
CA ARG A 97 -5.62 6.26 10.99
C ARG A 97 -6.11 5.71 9.65
N SER A 98 -7.38 5.93 9.33
CA SER A 98 -7.99 5.53 8.05
C SER A 98 -7.28 6.17 6.85
N ASN A 99 -7.03 7.49 6.90
CA ASN A 99 -6.30 8.20 5.86
C ASN A 99 -4.85 7.70 5.69
N ILE A 100 -4.18 7.39 6.80
CA ILE A 100 -2.82 6.82 6.78
C ILE A 100 -2.82 5.45 6.10
N ILE A 101 -3.80 4.60 6.37
CA ILE A 101 -3.91 3.28 5.75
C ILE A 101 -4.06 3.39 4.23
N ILE A 102 -4.96 4.26 3.76
CA ILE A 102 -5.15 4.50 2.34
C ILE A 102 -3.85 5.03 1.72
N ALA A 103 -3.21 6.00 2.38
CA ALA A 103 -1.95 6.56 1.94
C ALA A 103 -0.82 5.53 1.86
N LEU A 104 -0.72 4.60 2.81
CA LEU A 104 0.24 3.50 2.76
C LEU A 104 -0.02 2.57 1.57
N GLY A 105 -1.28 2.35 1.21
CA GLY A 105 -1.66 1.66 -0.03
C GLY A 105 -1.10 2.37 -1.26
N ASP A 106 -1.32 3.68 -1.39
CA ASP A 106 -0.83 4.49 -2.49
C ASP A 106 0.71 4.53 -2.54
N MET A 107 1.36 4.68 -1.38
CA MET A 107 2.83 4.64 -1.28
C MET A 107 3.41 3.28 -1.67
N THR A 108 2.72 2.17 -1.40
CA THR A 108 3.16 0.83 -1.83
C THR A 108 3.20 0.72 -3.34
N VAL A 109 2.26 1.35 -4.04
CA VAL A 109 2.26 1.42 -5.51
C VAL A 109 3.46 2.21 -6.03
N CYS A 110 3.83 3.30 -5.34
CA CYS A 110 4.94 4.17 -5.74
C CYS A 110 6.31 3.59 -5.32
N PHE A 111 6.41 3.08 -4.09
CA PHE A 111 7.68 2.73 -3.43
C PHE A 111 7.53 1.45 -2.60
N ASN A 112 7.33 0.31 -3.27
CA ASN A 112 7.02 -0.97 -2.62
C ASN A 112 8.05 -1.36 -1.54
N ASN A 113 9.35 -1.19 -1.79
CA ASN A 113 10.40 -1.61 -0.87
C ASN A 113 10.33 -0.90 0.48
N ILE A 114 10.00 0.41 0.49
CA ILE A 114 9.91 1.21 1.71
C ILE A 114 8.75 0.72 2.59
N ILE A 115 7.65 0.34 1.96
CA ILE A 115 6.44 -0.05 2.67
C ILE A 115 6.47 -1.51 3.10
N ASP A 116 7.15 -2.41 2.35
CA ASP A 116 7.25 -3.84 2.71
C ASP A 116 7.90 -4.03 4.10
N GLU A 117 8.85 -3.19 4.48
CA GLU A 117 9.44 -3.17 5.82
C GLU A 117 8.45 -2.77 6.91
N ASN A 118 7.45 -1.96 6.56
CA ASN A 118 6.45 -1.40 7.48
C ASN A 118 5.06 -2.03 7.34
N ILE A 119 4.92 -3.07 6.52
CA ILE A 119 3.64 -3.73 6.23
C ILE A 119 2.90 -4.24 7.47
N ASN A 120 3.65 -4.59 8.52
CA ASN A 120 3.08 -5.01 9.80
C ASN A 120 2.19 -3.93 10.46
N TYR A 121 2.40 -2.66 10.12
CA TYR A 121 1.50 -1.60 10.58
C TYR A 121 0.10 -1.76 10.01
N LEU A 122 -0.03 -2.10 8.73
CA LEU A 122 -1.32 -2.37 8.09
C LEU A 122 -2.00 -3.57 8.74
N TYR A 123 -1.31 -4.70 8.88
CA TYR A 123 -1.91 -5.90 9.49
C TYR A 123 -2.41 -5.66 10.92
N LYS A 124 -1.69 -4.88 11.73
CA LYS A 124 -2.12 -4.52 13.09
C LYS A 124 -3.43 -3.73 13.10
N ARG A 125 -3.77 -3.00 12.05
CA ARG A 125 -5.01 -2.22 11.96
C ARG A 125 -6.24 -3.06 11.63
N LEU A 126 -6.08 -4.32 11.25
CA LEU A 126 -7.21 -5.27 11.17
C LEU A 126 -7.86 -5.53 12.55
N ALA A 127 -7.13 -5.31 13.63
CA ALA A 127 -7.63 -5.39 15.01
C ALA A 127 -7.94 -4.00 15.62
N ASP A 128 -8.14 -2.97 14.81
CA ASP A 128 -8.48 -1.62 15.29
C ASP A 128 -9.86 -1.61 15.96
N SER A 129 -10.05 -0.71 16.92
CA SER A 129 -11.33 -0.55 17.61
C SER A 129 -12.41 0.12 16.75
N ASP A 130 -12.01 0.79 15.68
CA ASP A 130 -12.90 1.50 14.76
C ASP A 130 -13.14 0.68 13.49
N ASN A 131 -14.42 0.44 13.16
CA ASN A 131 -14.81 -0.40 12.03
C ASN A 131 -14.40 0.18 10.67
N LEU A 132 -14.41 1.51 10.51
CA LEU A 132 -13.98 2.16 9.27
C LEU A 132 -12.48 1.95 9.03
N VAL A 133 -11.67 1.98 10.11
CA VAL A 133 -10.24 1.70 10.04
C VAL A 133 -10.00 0.24 9.64
N LYS A 134 -10.71 -0.72 10.25
CA LYS A 134 -10.64 -2.14 9.88
C LYS A 134 -11.04 -2.37 8.42
N GLU A 135 -12.16 -1.78 8.00
CA GLU A 135 -12.68 -1.90 6.63
C GLU A 135 -11.66 -1.40 5.60
N ASN A 136 -11.14 -0.17 5.78
CA ASN A 136 -10.16 0.40 4.86
C ASN A 136 -8.85 -0.40 4.85
N THR A 137 -8.43 -0.92 6.00
CA THR A 137 -7.26 -1.81 6.10
C THR A 137 -7.45 -3.08 5.28
N LEU A 138 -8.60 -3.72 5.44
CA LEU A 138 -8.91 -4.96 4.72
C LEU A 138 -8.98 -4.71 3.21
N MET A 139 -9.59 -3.59 2.78
CA MET A 139 -9.65 -3.20 1.36
C MET A 139 -8.26 -2.94 0.78
N VAL A 140 -7.40 -2.18 1.48
CA VAL A 140 -6.04 -1.89 1.03
C VAL A 140 -5.20 -3.16 0.94
N LEU A 141 -5.19 -4.00 1.98
CA LEU A 141 -4.48 -5.28 1.96
C LEU A 141 -4.98 -6.20 0.85
N THR A 142 -6.30 -6.28 0.65
CA THR A 142 -6.90 -7.04 -0.46
C THR A 142 -6.35 -6.56 -1.80
N HIS A 143 -6.37 -5.25 -2.04
CA HIS A 143 -5.85 -4.66 -3.28
C HIS A 143 -4.37 -4.98 -3.49
N LEU A 144 -3.54 -4.78 -2.47
CA LEU A 144 -2.10 -5.00 -2.55
C LEU A 144 -1.73 -6.48 -2.78
N ILE A 145 -2.42 -7.40 -2.09
CA ILE A 145 -2.18 -8.84 -2.22
C ILE A 145 -2.64 -9.35 -3.58
N LEU A 146 -3.86 -9.04 -4.00
CA LEU A 146 -4.42 -9.55 -5.26
C LEU A 146 -3.68 -9.02 -6.49
N ASN A 147 -3.09 -7.81 -6.41
CA ASN A 147 -2.25 -7.27 -7.48
C ASN A 147 -0.77 -7.69 -7.36
N GLY A 148 -0.41 -8.56 -6.42
CA GLY A 148 0.95 -9.07 -6.27
C GLY A 148 1.97 -8.02 -5.80
N MET A 149 1.51 -6.88 -5.27
CA MET A 149 2.37 -5.80 -4.79
C MET A 149 3.06 -6.16 -3.49
N ILE A 150 2.39 -6.95 -2.64
CA ILE A 150 2.96 -7.51 -1.42
C ILE A 150 2.83 -9.03 -1.44
N LYS A 151 3.82 -9.71 -0.87
CA LYS A 151 3.80 -11.16 -0.76
C LYS A 151 2.83 -11.60 0.33
N VAL A 152 2.08 -12.63 0.05
CA VAL A 152 1.29 -13.34 1.05
C VAL A 152 2.27 -14.01 2.03
N LYS A 153 2.34 -13.46 3.25
CA LYS A 153 3.17 -13.98 4.35
C LYS A 153 2.27 -14.65 5.41
N SER A 154 2.86 -15.03 6.52
CA SER A 154 2.21 -15.65 7.68
C SER A 154 1.01 -14.86 8.29
N GLN A 155 0.82 -13.61 7.89
CA GLN A 155 -0.24 -12.74 8.41
C GLN A 155 -1.63 -12.98 7.80
N LEU A 156 -1.82 -13.93 6.89
CA LEU A 156 -3.18 -14.32 6.43
C LEU A 156 -4.12 -14.71 7.58
N GLY A 157 -3.55 -15.21 8.68
CA GLY A 157 -4.30 -15.48 9.89
C GLY A 157 -5.03 -14.26 10.45
N GLU A 158 -4.44 -13.06 10.36
CA GLU A 158 -5.09 -11.83 10.82
C GLU A 158 -6.28 -11.45 9.91
N MET A 159 -6.15 -11.62 8.60
CA MET A 159 -7.25 -11.41 7.67
C MET A 159 -8.35 -12.46 7.84
N ALA A 160 -7.98 -13.69 8.21
CA ALA A 160 -8.91 -14.78 8.48
C ALA A 160 -9.81 -14.51 9.70
N LYS A 161 -9.28 -13.86 10.73
CA LYS A 161 -10.07 -13.43 11.91
C LYS A 161 -11.20 -12.49 11.53
N CYS A 162 -11.03 -11.67 10.48
CA CYS A 162 -12.09 -10.79 9.99
C CYS A 162 -13.33 -11.54 9.44
N LEU A 163 -13.23 -12.84 9.12
CA LEU A 163 -14.39 -13.67 8.75
C LEU A 163 -15.39 -13.85 9.91
N GLU A 164 -14.93 -13.66 11.14
CA GLU A 164 -15.71 -13.80 12.36
C GLU A 164 -15.96 -12.44 13.04
N ASP A 165 -15.70 -11.34 12.34
CA ASP A 165 -15.96 -10.00 12.86
C ASP A 165 -17.47 -9.79 13.08
N GLU A 166 -17.81 -9.10 14.16
CA GLU A 166 -19.20 -8.78 14.51
C GLU A 166 -19.87 -7.88 13.46
N ASP A 167 -19.08 -7.07 12.76
CA ASP A 167 -19.54 -6.25 11.65
C ASP A 167 -19.66 -7.10 10.38
N GLN A 168 -20.90 -7.25 9.90
CA GLN A 168 -21.22 -8.06 8.72
C GLN A 168 -20.45 -7.58 7.47
N ARG A 169 -20.22 -6.28 7.33
CA ARG A 169 -19.52 -5.71 6.18
C ARG A 169 -18.06 -6.13 6.14
N ILE A 170 -17.40 -6.14 7.30
CA ILE A 170 -16.01 -6.60 7.44
C ILE A 170 -15.93 -8.10 7.13
N SER A 171 -16.87 -8.89 7.69
CA SER A 171 -16.93 -10.32 7.42
C SER A 171 -17.15 -10.64 5.93
N ASP A 172 -18.05 -9.90 5.27
CA ASP A 172 -18.31 -10.07 3.83
C ASP A 172 -17.12 -9.66 2.95
N LEU A 173 -16.41 -8.59 3.30
CA LEU A 173 -15.17 -8.20 2.63
C LEU A 173 -14.07 -9.26 2.79
N ALA A 174 -13.92 -9.81 3.98
CA ALA A 174 -12.96 -10.89 4.22
C ALA A 174 -13.32 -12.14 3.39
N ARG A 175 -14.60 -12.48 3.30
CA ARG A 175 -15.08 -13.60 2.47
C ARG A 175 -14.80 -13.35 0.99
N LEU A 176 -15.05 -12.13 0.51
CA LEU A 176 -14.73 -11.75 -0.87
C LEU A 176 -13.24 -11.87 -1.14
N PHE A 177 -12.37 -11.37 -0.25
CA PHE A 177 -10.92 -11.50 -0.37
C PHE A 177 -10.49 -12.96 -0.55
N PHE A 178 -10.93 -13.87 0.32
CA PHE A 178 -10.54 -15.28 0.20
C PHE A 178 -11.12 -15.96 -1.05
N THR A 179 -12.27 -15.52 -1.53
CA THR A 179 -12.86 -16.00 -2.80
C THR A 179 -12.00 -15.57 -3.99
N GLU A 180 -11.61 -14.30 -4.05
CA GLU A 180 -10.74 -13.77 -5.09
C GLU A 180 -9.33 -14.36 -5.02
N LEU A 181 -8.78 -14.51 -3.81
CA LEU A 181 -7.49 -15.16 -3.60
C LEU A 181 -7.49 -16.60 -4.13
N ALA A 182 -8.54 -17.35 -3.87
CA ALA A 182 -8.70 -18.72 -4.41
C ALA A 182 -8.69 -18.73 -5.93
N SER A 183 -9.24 -17.71 -6.55
CA SER A 183 -9.27 -17.56 -8.01
C SER A 183 -7.91 -17.15 -8.60
N ALA A 184 -7.20 -16.26 -7.90
CA ALA A 184 -5.94 -15.68 -8.37
C ALA A 184 -4.72 -16.62 -8.16
N VAL A 185 -4.73 -17.46 -7.12
CA VAL A 185 -3.53 -18.17 -6.62
C VAL A 185 -3.71 -19.68 -6.64
N TYR A 186 -4.44 -20.20 -7.63
CA TYR A 186 -4.71 -21.64 -7.74
C TYR A 186 -3.47 -22.53 -7.65
N ASN A 187 -2.33 -22.09 -8.20
CA ASN A 187 -1.08 -22.86 -8.19
C ASN A 187 -0.36 -22.88 -6.83
N ASN A 188 -0.68 -21.96 -5.91
CA ASN A 188 -0.03 -21.83 -4.60
C ASN A 188 -0.98 -22.16 -3.44
N LEU A 189 -2.11 -22.79 -3.72
CA LEU A 189 -3.11 -23.18 -2.72
C LEU A 189 -2.53 -24.03 -1.57
N PRO A 190 -1.63 -25.01 -1.83
CA PRO A 190 -1.00 -25.80 -0.77
C PRO A 190 -0.20 -24.94 0.21
N ASP A 191 0.53 -23.93 -0.27
CA ASP A 191 1.32 -23.04 0.57
C ASP A 191 0.43 -22.14 1.43
N ILE A 192 -0.69 -21.66 0.88
CA ILE A 192 -1.67 -20.89 1.63
C ILE A 192 -2.29 -21.72 2.74
N ILE A 193 -2.70 -22.95 2.45
CA ILE A 193 -3.29 -23.87 3.44
C ILE A 193 -2.26 -24.19 4.52
N SER A 194 -0.99 -24.45 4.14
CA SER A 194 0.10 -24.68 5.09
C SER A 194 0.32 -23.47 6.00
N ASN A 195 0.36 -22.26 5.46
CA ASN A 195 0.54 -21.02 6.24
C ASN A 195 -0.63 -20.76 7.20
N LEU A 196 -1.85 -21.09 6.80
CA LEU A 196 -3.04 -20.95 7.65
C LEU A 196 -3.07 -21.98 8.80
N SER A 197 -2.50 -23.18 8.59
CA SER A 197 -2.52 -24.27 9.59
C SER A 197 -1.33 -24.29 10.53
N SER A 198 -0.15 -23.87 10.08
CA SER A 198 1.11 -24.03 10.81
C SER A 198 2.06 -22.84 10.73
N GLY A 199 1.60 -21.67 10.25
CA GLY A 199 2.36 -20.42 10.23
C GLY A 199 2.58 -19.83 11.63
N ASP A 200 3.29 -18.69 11.70
CA ASP A 200 3.60 -17.99 12.97
C ASP A 200 2.34 -17.58 13.78
N ASN A 201 1.20 -17.41 13.11
CA ASN A 201 -0.10 -17.15 13.70
C ASN A 201 -1.14 -18.11 13.09
N PRO A 202 -1.22 -19.37 13.54
CA PRO A 202 -2.18 -20.34 13.01
C PRO A 202 -3.61 -19.87 13.28
N VAL A 203 -4.46 -20.06 12.28
CA VAL A 203 -5.88 -19.73 12.35
C VAL A 203 -6.59 -20.76 13.23
N ASN A 204 -7.62 -20.34 13.97
CA ASN A 204 -8.45 -21.27 14.72
C ASN A 204 -9.16 -22.29 13.78
N GLU A 205 -9.57 -23.42 14.34
CA GLU A 205 -10.15 -24.55 13.56
C GLU A 205 -11.43 -24.13 12.79
N GLU A 206 -12.22 -23.23 13.34
CA GLU A 206 -13.48 -22.79 12.73
C GLU A 206 -13.22 -21.89 11.52
N SER A 207 -12.34 -20.88 11.66
CA SER A 207 -11.93 -20.02 10.57
C SER A 207 -11.19 -20.82 9.49
N PHE A 208 -10.36 -21.78 9.87
CA PHE A 208 -9.68 -22.67 8.93
C PHE A 208 -10.68 -23.49 8.10
N LYS A 209 -11.74 -24.06 8.73
CA LYS A 209 -12.81 -24.77 8.02
C LYS A 209 -13.54 -23.84 7.06
N LYS A 210 -13.89 -22.63 7.49
CA LYS A 210 -14.58 -21.64 6.64
C LYS A 210 -13.74 -21.29 5.40
N ILE A 211 -12.45 -20.99 5.60
CA ILE A 211 -11.53 -20.67 4.51
C ILE A 211 -11.36 -21.87 3.57
N SER A 212 -11.11 -23.06 4.12
CA SER A 212 -10.95 -24.27 3.32
C SER A 212 -12.20 -24.54 2.46
N LEU A 213 -13.40 -24.31 3.00
CA LEU A 213 -14.66 -24.43 2.26
C LEU A 213 -14.75 -23.37 1.13
N ILE A 214 -14.28 -22.16 1.34
CA ILE A 214 -14.24 -21.10 0.30
C ILE A 214 -13.25 -21.48 -0.78
N LEU A 215 -12.04 -21.90 -0.40
CA LEU A 215 -10.95 -22.24 -1.32
C LEU A 215 -11.26 -23.51 -2.15
N LEU A 216 -12.04 -24.45 -1.62
CA LEU A 216 -12.36 -25.73 -2.27
C LEU A 216 -13.73 -25.74 -2.98
N ARG A 217 -14.54 -24.70 -2.84
CA ARG A 217 -15.85 -24.58 -3.51
C ARG A 217 -15.69 -24.11 -4.96
N ARG A 218 -15.15 -24.97 -5.81
CA ARG A 218 -15.26 -24.88 -7.28
C ARG A 218 -15.91 -26.10 -7.87
#